data_4433cd67c20c5685530bc0ce6f87af3f
#
_entry.id   4433cd67c20c5685530bc0ce6f87af3f
#
_cell.length_a   1.000
_cell.length_b   1.000
_cell.length_c   1.000
_cell.angle_alpha   90.00
_cell.angle_beta   90.00
_cell.angle_gamma   90.00
#
_symmetry.space_group_name_H-M   'P 1'
#
loop_
_entity.id
_entity.type
_entity.pdbx_description
1 polymer ?
#
loop_
_entity_poly.entity_id
_entity_poly.type
_entity_poly.pdbx_seq_one_letter_code
_entity_poly.pdbx_strand_id
1 'polypeptide(L)'
;MFVASLKSRFLNVLKSLQNHFTPLKVVLLYHAVQAENTDNTFNNIAISLANFKDQIKHLKKHINIVSFEQLLQAKKDAVVLTFDDGYANNLLRVLPVVEAENVPITIFISSFFMDGKREFWWDELAFYVTQVSVQKNHSETEKREMYNSHSSKIMPLDQLEKASYIEELFLRENMQLPFREEFRPLSLQELKILCTHPLVTIGAHTHKHNRMALFGKEEQHQDVFDNIKWLEEISGSSPKLFAYPHGGKTAFNSISKSVVKELNFSHAFAAYSGRISANSDKFALPRIHVGNVKGEELI
;
A
#
# COMPACT_ATOMS: atom_id res chain seq x y z
N MET A 1 22.71 -4.18 -3.37
CA MET A 1 22.94 -3.86 -1.92
C MET A 1 21.64 -3.51 -1.15
N PHE A 2 20.61 -2.95 -1.77
CA PHE A 2 19.33 -2.59 -1.13
C PHE A 2 18.42 -3.79 -0.79
N VAL A 3 18.41 -4.84 -1.61
CA VAL A 3 17.62 -6.07 -1.37
C VAL A 3 18.12 -6.83 -0.14
N ALA A 4 19.46 -6.85 0.08
CA ALA A 4 20.04 -7.44 1.29
C ALA A 4 19.68 -6.67 2.56
N SER A 5 19.44 -5.35 2.48
CA SER A 5 19.03 -4.51 3.60
C SER A 5 17.56 -4.74 4.03
N LEU A 6 16.67 -5.07 3.11
CA LEU A 6 15.27 -5.41 3.43
C LEU A 6 15.15 -6.83 4.03
N LYS A 7 15.89 -7.80 3.48
CA LYS A 7 16.00 -9.16 4.05
C LYS A 7 16.48 -9.12 5.51
N SER A 8 17.51 -8.33 5.81
CA SER A 8 18.05 -8.23 7.17
C SER A 8 17.13 -7.49 8.14
N ARG A 9 16.31 -6.55 7.67
CA ARG A 9 15.41 -5.79 8.53
C ARG A 9 14.22 -6.60 9.00
N PHE A 10 13.60 -7.40 8.15
CA PHE A 10 12.44 -8.21 8.52
C PHE A 10 12.83 -9.32 9.50
N LEU A 11 13.86 -10.12 9.17
CA LEU A 11 14.40 -11.16 10.04
C LEU A 11 14.89 -10.63 11.40
N ASN A 12 15.51 -9.45 11.41
CA ASN A 12 15.97 -8.82 12.66
C ASN A 12 14.82 -8.28 13.51
N VAL A 13 13.75 -7.79 12.91
CA VAL A 13 12.56 -7.35 13.65
C VAL A 13 11.87 -8.53 14.31
N LEU A 14 11.62 -9.63 13.62
CA LEU A 14 10.96 -10.80 14.22
C LEU A 14 11.87 -11.55 15.20
N LYS A 15 13.14 -11.78 14.88
CA LYS A 15 14.11 -12.42 15.80
C LYS A 15 14.38 -11.61 17.07
N SER A 16 14.43 -10.28 16.97
CA SER A 16 14.56 -9.41 18.16
C SER A 16 13.30 -9.42 19.03
N LEU A 17 12.17 -9.91 18.51
CA LEU A 17 10.86 -9.92 19.17
C LEU A 17 10.54 -11.26 19.87
N GLN A 18 11.29 -12.34 19.59
CA GLN A 18 11.04 -13.68 20.18
C GLN A 18 11.32 -13.79 21.70
N ASN A 19 11.90 -12.78 22.32
CA ASN A 19 12.29 -12.81 23.74
C ASN A 19 11.38 -12.01 24.68
N HIS A 20 10.09 -11.78 24.33
CA HIS A 20 9.21 -10.98 25.15
C HIS A 20 8.01 -11.79 25.71
N PHE A 21 7.71 -11.55 26.99
CA PHE A 21 6.52 -12.10 27.70
C PHE A 21 5.16 -11.62 27.16
N THR A 22 5.14 -10.79 26.12
CA THR A 22 3.92 -10.24 25.51
C THR A 22 3.74 -10.75 24.09
N PRO A 23 2.51 -11.07 23.65
CA PRO A 23 2.23 -11.52 22.29
C PRO A 23 2.78 -10.58 21.23
N LEU A 24 3.36 -11.17 20.18
CA LEU A 24 3.78 -10.45 19.00
C LEU A 24 2.55 -10.03 18.20
N LYS A 25 2.35 -8.73 18.05
CA LYS A 25 1.28 -8.13 17.24
C LYS A 25 1.87 -7.31 16.10
N VAL A 26 1.68 -7.74 14.87
CA VAL A 26 2.30 -7.12 13.69
C VAL A 26 1.24 -6.85 12.63
N VAL A 27 1.43 -5.80 11.85
CA VAL A 27 0.65 -5.50 10.66
C VAL A 27 1.58 -5.52 9.46
N LEU A 28 1.27 -6.33 8.47
CA LEU A 28 2.02 -6.43 7.22
C LEU A 28 1.42 -5.50 6.16
N LEU A 29 2.28 -4.84 5.43
CA LEU A 29 1.94 -3.91 4.35
C LEU A 29 2.31 -4.50 3.00
N TYR A 30 1.31 -4.76 2.19
CA TYR A 30 1.36 -5.13 0.78
C TYR A 30 0.74 -4.01 -0.07
N HIS A 31 0.89 -4.11 -1.40
CA HIS A 31 0.18 -3.27 -2.36
C HIS A 31 -0.32 -4.15 -3.52
N ALA A 32 0.50 -4.38 -4.54
CA ALA A 32 0.16 -5.17 -5.70
C ALA A 32 0.64 -6.63 -5.60
N VAL A 33 -0.18 -7.58 -6.07
CA VAL A 33 0.22 -8.98 -6.28
C VAL A 33 0.09 -9.30 -7.77
N GLN A 34 1.22 -9.47 -8.45
CA GLN A 34 1.28 -9.66 -9.89
C GLN A 34 1.40 -11.15 -10.27
N ALA A 35 1.03 -11.51 -11.51
CA ALA A 35 1.10 -12.91 -11.96
C ALA A 35 2.53 -13.45 -11.87
N GLU A 36 3.48 -12.68 -12.39
CA GLU A 36 4.90 -12.98 -12.38
C GLU A 36 5.69 -11.87 -11.67
N ASN A 37 6.98 -12.09 -11.50
CA ASN A 37 7.86 -11.06 -10.97
C ASN A 37 8.11 -10.02 -12.06
N THR A 38 7.22 -9.07 -12.22
CA THR A 38 7.43 -7.93 -13.09
C THR A 38 8.47 -7.00 -12.48
N ASP A 39 9.29 -6.42 -13.34
CA ASP A 39 10.41 -5.57 -12.93
C ASP A 39 9.91 -4.28 -12.26
N ASN A 40 9.66 -4.36 -10.95
CA ASN A 40 9.25 -3.21 -10.14
C ASN A 40 10.47 -2.63 -9.40
N THR A 41 11.45 -2.18 -10.18
CA THR A 41 12.75 -1.72 -9.70
C THR A 41 12.71 -0.45 -8.88
N PHE A 42 11.62 0.35 -8.98
CA PHE A 42 11.57 1.67 -8.35
C PHE A 42 10.90 1.68 -6.98
N ASN A 43 9.75 1.04 -6.84
CA ASN A 43 8.90 1.19 -5.67
C ASN A 43 8.89 -0.03 -4.73
N ASN A 44 9.31 -1.21 -5.19
CA ASN A 44 9.23 -2.49 -4.45
C ASN A 44 7.85 -2.78 -3.83
N ILE A 45 6.78 -2.31 -4.47
CA ILE A 45 5.40 -2.43 -3.95
C ILE A 45 4.68 -3.66 -4.49
N ALA A 46 5.24 -4.34 -5.49
CA ALA A 46 4.66 -5.54 -6.06
C ALA A 46 5.40 -6.81 -5.62
N ILE A 47 4.64 -7.85 -5.41
CA ILE A 47 5.15 -9.21 -5.18
C ILE A 47 4.53 -10.18 -6.18
N SER A 48 5.20 -11.30 -6.48
CA SER A 48 4.63 -12.32 -7.33
C SER A 48 3.54 -13.12 -6.61
N LEU A 49 2.54 -13.59 -7.35
CA LEU A 49 1.50 -14.46 -6.82
C LEU A 49 2.08 -15.74 -6.19
N ALA A 50 3.15 -16.27 -6.75
CA ALA A 50 3.84 -17.44 -6.20
C ALA A 50 4.40 -17.16 -4.81
N ASN A 51 5.11 -16.04 -4.63
CA ASN A 51 5.63 -15.64 -3.33
C ASN A 51 4.51 -15.28 -2.35
N PHE A 52 3.46 -14.58 -2.79
CA PHE A 52 2.32 -14.30 -1.93
C PHE A 52 1.68 -15.58 -1.38
N LYS A 53 1.39 -16.57 -2.23
CA LYS A 53 0.86 -17.87 -1.80
C LYS A 53 1.77 -18.58 -0.80
N ASP A 54 3.07 -18.57 -1.05
CA ASP A 54 4.07 -19.17 -0.17
C ASP A 54 4.14 -18.44 1.18
N GLN A 55 4.12 -17.11 1.16
CA GLN A 55 4.09 -16.28 2.36
C GLN A 55 2.86 -16.56 3.23
N ILE A 56 1.65 -16.63 2.65
CA ILE A 56 0.42 -16.91 3.39
C ILE A 56 0.47 -18.29 4.04
N LYS A 57 0.88 -19.32 3.30
CA LYS A 57 1.04 -20.67 3.83
C LYS A 57 2.05 -20.74 4.97
N HIS A 58 3.17 -20.04 4.81
CA HIS A 58 4.21 -20.01 5.84
C HIS A 58 3.73 -19.27 7.08
N LEU A 59 3.11 -18.10 6.93
CA LEU A 59 2.54 -17.35 8.05
C LEU A 59 1.52 -18.19 8.83
N LYS A 60 0.55 -18.82 8.16
CA LYS A 60 -0.47 -19.66 8.81
C LYS A 60 0.12 -20.80 9.65
N LYS A 61 1.26 -21.34 9.23
CA LYS A 61 1.94 -22.41 9.97
C LYS A 61 2.55 -21.93 11.28
N HIS A 62 2.95 -20.65 11.35
CA HIS A 62 3.78 -20.14 12.44
C HIS A 62 3.10 -19.08 13.30
N ILE A 63 2.09 -18.34 12.78
CA ILE A 63 1.44 -17.24 13.48
C ILE A 63 -0.05 -17.16 13.10
N ASN A 64 -0.90 -16.65 13.97
CA ASN A 64 -2.32 -16.48 13.65
C ASN A 64 -2.51 -15.27 12.73
N ILE A 65 -3.08 -15.48 11.54
CA ILE A 65 -3.53 -14.39 10.66
C ILE A 65 -4.95 -14.02 11.07
N VAL A 66 -5.16 -12.77 11.45
CA VAL A 66 -6.42 -12.30 12.05
C VAL A 66 -6.85 -10.93 11.49
N SER A 67 -8.11 -10.53 11.72
CA SER A 67 -8.53 -9.15 11.46
C SER A 67 -7.87 -8.16 12.43
N PHE A 68 -7.93 -6.87 12.12
CA PHE A 68 -7.34 -5.87 13.01
C PHE A 68 -8.06 -5.80 14.36
N GLU A 69 -9.38 -5.96 14.39
CA GLU A 69 -10.17 -6.02 15.61
C GLU A 69 -9.76 -7.21 16.50
N GLN A 70 -9.53 -8.37 15.88
CA GLN A 70 -9.04 -9.56 16.57
C GLN A 70 -7.60 -9.38 17.06
N LEU A 71 -6.74 -8.67 16.29
CA LEU A 71 -5.36 -8.39 16.72
C LEU A 71 -5.31 -7.60 18.02
N LEU A 72 -6.18 -6.60 18.19
CA LEU A 72 -6.23 -5.80 19.40
C LEU A 72 -6.48 -6.68 20.66
N GLN A 73 -7.30 -7.71 20.51
CA GLN A 73 -7.69 -8.63 21.60
C GLN A 73 -6.79 -9.87 21.68
N ALA A 74 -5.86 -10.06 20.75
CA ALA A 74 -5.05 -11.26 20.66
C ALA A 74 -4.20 -11.48 21.92
N LYS A 75 -4.27 -12.70 22.47
CA LYS A 75 -3.45 -13.18 23.60
C LYS A 75 -2.29 -14.08 23.15
N LYS A 76 -2.19 -14.35 21.86
CA LYS A 76 -1.12 -15.11 21.20
C LYS A 76 -0.56 -14.27 20.07
N ASP A 77 0.58 -14.66 19.55
CA ASP A 77 1.20 -14.04 18.38
C ASP A 77 0.22 -13.99 17.22
N ALA A 78 0.06 -12.82 16.65
CA ALA A 78 -0.90 -12.58 15.58
C ALA A 78 -0.42 -11.53 14.58
N VAL A 79 -0.85 -11.70 13.34
CA VAL A 79 -0.51 -10.83 12.22
C VAL A 79 -1.77 -10.42 11.45
N VAL A 80 -1.80 -9.16 11.00
CA VAL A 80 -2.82 -8.62 10.09
C VAL A 80 -2.19 -8.39 8.73
N LEU A 81 -2.93 -8.73 7.67
CA LEU A 81 -2.54 -8.45 6.28
C LEU A 81 -3.25 -7.18 5.82
N THR A 82 -2.49 -6.21 5.34
CA THR A 82 -3.05 -4.96 4.78
C THR A 82 -2.51 -4.71 3.38
N PHE A 83 -3.35 -4.13 2.53
CA PHE A 83 -3.03 -3.76 1.15
C PHE A 83 -3.36 -2.29 0.96
N ASP A 84 -2.48 -1.53 0.34
CA ASP A 84 -2.70 -0.11 0.05
C ASP A 84 -3.06 0.12 -1.42
N ASP A 85 -3.53 1.33 -1.73
CA ASP A 85 -3.84 1.92 -3.02
C ASP A 85 -5.14 1.42 -3.67
N GLY A 86 -5.45 0.13 -3.63
CA GLY A 86 -6.60 -0.45 -4.30
C GLY A 86 -6.30 -0.92 -5.73
N TYR A 87 -5.21 -1.66 -5.93
CA TYR A 87 -4.92 -2.35 -7.19
C TYR A 87 -5.98 -3.40 -7.53
N ALA A 88 -6.35 -3.53 -8.81
CA ALA A 88 -7.31 -4.53 -9.28
C ALA A 88 -6.86 -5.97 -8.97
N ASN A 89 -5.56 -6.22 -8.92
CA ASN A 89 -5.04 -7.53 -8.54
C ASN A 89 -5.30 -7.92 -7.08
N ASN A 90 -5.74 -7.01 -6.23
CA ASN A 90 -6.26 -7.35 -4.91
C ASN A 90 -7.56 -8.18 -5.01
N LEU A 91 -8.43 -7.88 -5.96
CA LEU A 91 -9.58 -8.75 -6.27
C LEU A 91 -9.15 -10.00 -7.05
N LEU A 92 -8.41 -9.79 -8.14
CA LEU A 92 -8.19 -10.84 -9.14
C LEU A 92 -7.23 -11.94 -8.67
N ARG A 93 -6.31 -11.64 -7.75
CA ARG A 93 -5.25 -12.56 -7.29
C ARG A 93 -5.19 -12.74 -5.78
N VAL A 94 -5.33 -11.65 -5.01
CA VAL A 94 -5.28 -11.76 -3.55
C VAL A 94 -6.52 -12.46 -3.03
N LEU A 95 -7.70 -12.01 -3.43
CA LEU A 95 -8.95 -12.56 -2.91
C LEU A 95 -9.06 -14.09 -3.06
N PRO A 96 -8.79 -14.72 -4.23
CA PRO A 96 -8.85 -16.18 -4.34
C PRO A 96 -7.90 -16.93 -3.40
N VAL A 97 -6.73 -16.34 -3.07
CA VAL A 97 -5.78 -16.95 -2.15
C VAL A 97 -6.28 -16.85 -0.71
N VAL A 98 -6.78 -15.67 -0.29
CA VAL A 98 -7.27 -15.48 1.09
C VAL A 98 -8.57 -16.24 1.34
N GLU A 99 -9.42 -16.44 0.32
CA GLU A 99 -10.58 -17.33 0.39
C GLU A 99 -10.15 -18.80 0.61
N ALA A 100 -9.26 -19.29 -0.25
CA ALA A 100 -8.76 -20.67 -0.16
C ALA A 100 -8.09 -20.96 1.19
N GLU A 101 -7.43 -19.96 1.76
CA GLU A 101 -6.74 -20.07 3.04
C GLU A 101 -7.60 -19.62 4.22
N ASN A 102 -8.80 -19.08 3.99
CA ASN A 102 -9.72 -18.53 4.98
C ASN A 102 -9.02 -17.55 5.95
N VAL A 103 -8.38 -16.52 5.39
CA VAL A 103 -7.66 -15.49 6.15
C VAL A 103 -8.22 -14.09 5.86
N PRO A 104 -8.43 -13.23 6.87
CA PRO A 104 -8.93 -11.88 6.66
C PRO A 104 -7.86 -10.93 6.17
N ILE A 105 -8.28 -9.92 5.39
CA ILE A 105 -7.42 -8.82 4.91
C ILE A 105 -8.08 -7.47 5.12
N THR A 106 -7.27 -6.41 5.11
CA THR A 106 -7.74 -5.02 5.03
C THR A 106 -7.17 -4.37 3.77
N ILE A 107 -8.00 -3.67 3.01
CA ILE A 107 -7.57 -2.93 1.80
C ILE A 107 -7.86 -1.45 2.02
N PHE A 108 -6.84 -0.60 1.92
CA PHE A 108 -6.94 0.85 2.03
C PHE A 108 -7.03 1.47 0.64
N ILE A 109 -8.11 2.19 0.37
CA ILE A 109 -8.50 2.66 -0.96
C ILE A 109 -8.28 4.16 -1.13
N SER A 110 -7.54 4.54 -2.17
CA SER A 110 -7.46 5.93 -2.67
C SER A 110 -8.49 6.13 -3.77
N SER A 111 -9.58 6.84 -3.46
CA SER A 111 -10.79 6.82 -4.28
C SER A 111 -10.69 7.56 -5.62
N PHE A 112 -9.76 8.49 -5.80
CA PHE A 112 -9.60 9.23 -7.07
C PHE A 112 -9.31 8.31 -8.26
N PHE A 113 -8.61 7.21 -8.01
CA PHE A 113 -8.13 6.30 -9.06
C PHE A 113 -9.13 5.18 -9.41
N MET A 114 -10.22 5.04 -8.63
CA MET A 114 -11.12 3.88 -8.70
C MET A 114 -12.11 3.92 -9.88
N ASP A 115 -11.63 4.09 -11.08
CA ASP A 115 -12.42 3.91 -12.31
C ASP A 115 -11.84 2.83 -13.23
N GLY A 116 -10.64 2.36 -12.92
CA GLY A 116 -9.95 1.29 -13.64
C GLY A 116 -9.49 1.66 -15.06
N LYS A 117 -9.51 2.95 -15.43
CA LYS A 117 -9.24 3.41 -16.80
C LYS A 117 -7.81 3.85 -17.06
N ARG A 118 -7.05 4.14 -16.00
CA ARG A 118 -5.67 4.61 -16.06
C ARG A 118 -4.86 3.93 -14.96
N GLU A 119 -3.59 3.67 -15.21
CA GLU A 119 -2.68 3.17 -14.18
C GLU A 119 -2.39 4.27 -13.15
N PHE A 120 -1.83 3.90 -12.00
CA PHE A 120 -1.34 4.88 -11.05
C PHE A 120 -0.14 5.65 -11.63
N TRP A 121 -0.05 6.95 -11.37
CA TRP A 121 0.99 7.81 -11.95
C TRP A 121 2.42 7.31 -11.67
N TRP A 122 2.66 6.65 -10.56
CA TRP A 122 3.98 6.10 -10.22
C TRP A 122 4.33 4.85 -11.04
N ASP A 123 3.36 4.10 -11.47
CA ASP A 123 3.54 2.95 -12.36
C ASP A 123 3.72 3.41 -13.82
N GLU A 124 2.99 4.45 -14.25
CA GLU A 124 3.20 5.11 -15.55
C GLU A 124 4.61 5.72 -15.62
N LEU A 125 5.05 6.43 -14.58
CA LEU A 125 6.39 6.98 -14.50
C LEU A 125 7.46 5.88 -14.52
N ALA A 126 7.25 4.79 -13.78
CA ALA A 126 8.17 3.64 -13.78
C ALA A 126 8.30 3.03 -15.17
N PHE A 127 7.20 2.90 -15.89
CA PHE A 127 7.20 2.43 -17.27
C PHE A 127 7.97 3.39 -18.19
N TYR A 128 7.64 4.70 -18.15
CA TYR A 128 8.35 5.73 -18.92
C TYR A 128 9.87 5.65 -18.73
N VAL A 129 10.30 5.70 -17.48
CA VAL A 129 11.74 5.66 -17.13
C VAL A 129 12.40 4.36 -17.61
N THR A 130 11.71 3.24 -17.51
CA THR A 130 12.23 1.95 -18.00
C THR A 130 12.42 1.98 -19.52
N GLN A 131 11.42 2.45 -20.29
CA GLN A 131 11.51 2.49 -21.75
C GLN A 131 12.61 3.44 -22.24
N VAL A 132 12.66 4.65 -21.68
CA VAL A 132 13.70 5.65 -22.02
C VAL A 132 15.09 5.14 -21.63
N SER A 133 15.22 4.48 -20.49
CA SER A 133 16.51 3.93 -20.05
C SER A 133 17.02 2.81 -20.95
N VAL A 134 16.12 1.96 -21.46
CA VAL A 134 16.49 0.94 -22.47
C VAL A 134 16.96 1.59 -23.75
N GLN A 135 16.22 2.59 -24.27
CA GLN A 135 16.58 3.30 -25.51
C GLN A 135 17.91 4.04 -25.41
N LYS A 136 18.19 4.65 -24.25
CA LYS A 136 19.42 5.46 -24.02
C LYS A 136 20.55 4.67 -23.38
N ASN A 137 20.35 3.37 -23.14
CA ASN A 137 21.32 2.46 -22.50
C ASN A 137 21.80 2.98 -21.12
N HIS A 138 20.87 3.47 -20.30
CA HIS A 138 21.16 3.96 -18.96
C HIS A 138 21.51 2.81 -18.01
N SER A 139 22.44 3.08 -17.11
CA SER A 139 22.73 2.20 -15.95
C SER A 139 21.56 2.21 -14.96
N GLU A 140 21.50 1.23 -14.06
CA GLU A 140 20.50 1.17 -13.00
C GLU A 140 20.55 2.40 -12.05
N THR A 141 21.72 3.02 -11.90
CA THR A 141 21.87 4.26 -11.14
C THR A 141 21.19 5.43 -11.85
N GLU A 142 21.49 5.65 -13.12
CA GLU A 142 20.88 6.71 -13.92
C GLU A 142 19.38 6.54 -14.05
N LYS A 143 18.91 5.31 -14.24
CA LYS A 143 17.51 4.95 -14.25
C LYS A 143 16.80 5.35 -12.95
N ARG A 144 17.40 5.06 -11.82
CA ARG A 144 16.87 5.44 -10.48
C ARG A 144 16.91 6.95 -10.25
N GLU A 145 17.97 7.62 -10.66
CA GLU A 145 18.09 9.08 -10.57
C GLU A 145 17.02 9.78 -11.42
N MET A 146 16.79 9.31 -12.64
CA MET A 146 15.71 9.80 -13.51
C MET A 146 14.35 9.64 -12.84
N TYR A 147 14.01 8.46 -12.31
CA TYR A 147 12.75 8.23 -11.60
C TYR A 147 12.60 9.19 -10.42
N ASN A 148 13.61 9.31 -9.57
CA ASN A 148 13.59 10.18 -8.39
C ASN A 148 13.44 11.67 -8.77
N SER A 149 14.11 12.10 -9.84
CA SER A 149 14.03 13.46 -10.35
C SER A 149 12.60 13.82 -10.79
N HIS A 150 11.96 12.95 -11.59
CA HIS A 150 10.57 13.17 -12.03
C HIS A 150 9.59 13.04 -10.85
N SER A 151 9.74 12.01 -10.03
CA SER A 151 8.89 11.79 -8.85
C SER A 151 8.89 12.99 -7.90
N SER A 152 10.04 13.60 -7.66
CA SER A 152 10.13 14.79 -6.79
C SER A 152 9.40 16.02 -7.36
N LYS A 153 9.31 16.15 -8.68
CA LYS A 153 8.56 17.22 -9.36
C LYS A 153 7.05 16.96 -9.35
N ILE A 154 6.67 15.69 -9.50
CA ILE A 154 5.25 15.26 -9.55
C ILE A 154 4.62 15.31 -8.15
N MET A 155 5.35 14.96 -7.10
CA MET A 155 4.82 14.77 -5.75
C MET A 155 4.00 15.97 -5.20
N PRO A 156 4.40 17.24 -5.38
CA PRO A 156 3.65 18.41 -4.88
C PRO A 156 2.48 18.83 -5.78
N LEU A 157 2.34 18.28 -6.99
CA LEU A 157 1.32 18.66 -7.95
C LEU A 157 -0.06 18.11 -7.55
N ASP A 158 -1.13 18.75 -8.03
CA ASP A 158 -2.47 18.14 -7.95
C ASP A 158 -2.62 16.99 -8.97
N GLN A 159 -3.74 16.26 -8.92
CA GLN A 159 -3.88 15.06 -9.74
C GLN A 159 -4.02 15.35 -11.24
N LEU A 160 -4.59 16.49 -11.63
CA LEU A 160 -4.67 16.89 -13.05
C LEU A 160 -3.31 17.33 -13.56
N GLU A 161 -2.58 18.09 -12.76
CA GLU A 161 -1.20 18.49 -13.07
C GLU A 161 -0.26 17.27 -13.17
N LYS A 162 -0.42 16.27 -12.26
CA LYS A 162 0.32 14.99 -12.35
C LYS A 162 0.04 14.28 -13.67
N ALA A 163 -1.24 14.18 -14.03
CA ALA A 163 -1.64 13.54 -15.28
C ALA A 163 -1.02 14.25 -16.50
N SER A 164 -1.14 15.58 -16.55
CA SER A 164 -0.57 16.40 -17.63
C SER A 164 0.95 16.27 -17.71
N TYR A 165 1.63 16.28 -16.57
CA TYR A 165 3.08 16.10 -16.51
C TYR A 165 3.53 14.75 -17.10
N ILE A 166 2.85 13.68 -16.71
CA ILE A 166 3.14 12.34 -17.24
C ILE A 166 2.87 12.28 -18.75
N GLU A 167 1.74 12.80 -19.21
CA GLU A 167 1.39 12.85 -20.63
C GLU A 167 2.45 13.59 -21.46
N GLU A 168 2.92 14.74 -20.97
CA GLU A 168 4.01 15.46 -21.63
C GLU A 168 5.31 14.65 -21.73
N LEU A 169 5.66 13.87 -20.72
CA LEU A 169 6.84 13.02 -20.78
C LEU A 169 6.72 12.00 -21.92
N PHE A 170 5.58 11.34 -22.04
CA PHE A 170 5.33 10.36 -23.10
C PHE A 170 5.32 11.00 -24.47
N LEU A 171 4.68 12.16 -24.63
CA LEU A 171 4.65 12.90 -25.89
C LEU A 171 6.05 13.31 -26.36
N ARG A 172 6.92 13.76 -25.48
CA ARG A 172 8.31 14.17 -25.81
C ARG A 172 9.15 13.04 -26.42
N GLU A 173 8.92 11.82 -26.00
CA GLU A 173 9.62 10.63 -26.50
C GLU A 173 8.78 9.88 -27.58
N ASN A 174 7.68 10.50 -28.08
CA ASN A 174 6.74 9.90 -29.03
C ASN A 174 6.22 8.52 -28.60
N MET A 175 5.92 8.38 -27.32
CA MET A 175 5.40 7.17 -26.70
C MET A 175 3.92 7.31 -26.36
N GLN A 176 3.21 6.18 -26.30
CA GLN A 176 1.84 6.12 -25.79
C GLN A 176 1.84 5.76 -24.30
N LEU A 177 0.85 6.30 -23.57
CA LEU A 177 0.59 5.89 -22.19
C LEU A 177 0.29 4.40 -22.13
N PRO A 178 0.86 3.67 -21.16
CA PRO A 178 0.55 2.27 -20.99
C PRO A 178 -0.85 2.08 -20.42
N PHE A 179 -1.46 0.93 -20.75
CA PHE A 179 -2.58 0.39 -20.00
C PHE A 179 -2.33 -1.10 -19.78
N ARG A 180 -1.74 -1.43 -18.64
CA ARG A 180 -1.34 -2.78 -18.28
C ARG A 180 -2.26 -3.30 -17.18
N GLU A 181 -2.93 -4.42 -17.40
CA GLU A 181 -3.88 -5.05 -16.47
C GLU A 181 -3.28 -5.24 -15.06
N GLU A 182 -1.98 -5.50 -14.98
CA GLU A 182 -1.24 -5.72 -13.73
C GLU A 182 -1.10 -4.46 -12.86
N PHE A 183 -1.30 -3.27 -13.44
CA PHE A 183 -1.01 -1.99 -12.79
C PHE A 183 -2.25 -1.10 -12.64
N ARG A 184 -3.40 -1.55 -13.13
CA ARG A 184 -4.61 -0.74 -13.01
C ARG A 184 -5.20 -0.75 -11.61
N PRO A 185 -5.87 0.31 -11.20
CA PRO A 185 -6.70 0.32 -10.00
C PRO A 185 -7.98 -0.52 -10.20
N LEU A 186 -8.67 -0.78 -9.10
CA LEU A 186 -10.00 -1.39 -9.11
C LEU A 186 -11.00 -0.52 -9.89
N SER A 187 -11.89 -1.16 -10.62
CA SER A 187 -13.13 -0.52 -11.08
C SER A 187 -14.15 -0.44 -9.94
N LEU A 188 -15.16 0.42 -10.09
CA LEU A 188 -16.25 0.54 -9.11
C LEU A 188 -16.98 -0.79 -8.86
N GLN A 189 -17.17 -1.61 -9.91
CA GLN A 189 -17.83 -2.90 -9.78
C GLN A 189 -16.97 -3.89 -8.99
N GLU A 190 -15.68 -3.93 -9.25
CA GLU A 190 -14.73 -4.77 -8.54
C GLU A 190 -14.62 -4.38 -7.06
N LEU A 191 -14.61 -3.08 -6.76
CA LEU A 191 -14.60 -2.61 -5.37
C LEU A 191 -15.89 -3.00 -4.63
N LYS A 192 -17.07 -2.92 -5.26
CA LYS A 192 -18.33 -3.38 -4.65
C LYS A 192 -18.29 -4.85 -4.26
N ILE A 193 -17.65 -5.70 -5.06
CA ILE A 193 -17.45 -7.12 -4.71
C ILE A 193 -16.62 -7.23 -3.44
N LEU A 194 -15.50 -6.50 -3.35
CA LEU A 194 -14.65 -6.50 -2.14
C LEU A 194 -15.37 -5.95 -0.91
N CYS A 195 -16.18 -4.89 -1.05
CA CYS A 195 -16.94 -4.28 0.06
C CYS A 195 -17.93 -5.25 0.72
N THR A 196 -18.45 -6.21 -0.02
CA THR A 196 -19.43 -7.20 0.49
C THR A 196 -18.81 -8.52 0.94
N HIS A 197 -17.50 -8.68 0.75
CA HIS A 197 -16.82 -9.94 1.03
C HIS A 197 -16.47 -10.10 2.52
N PRO A 198 -16.84 -11.22 3.21
CA PRO A 198 -16.71 -11.37 4.66
C PRO A 198 -15.27 -11.39 5.18
N LEU A 199 -14.29 -11.70 4.34
CA LEU A 199 -12.86 -11.69 4.71
C LEU A 199 -12.19 -10.35 4.42
N VAL A 200 -12.91 -9.35 3.86
CA VAL A 200 -12.32 -8.08 3.44
C VAL A 200 -12.86 -6.94 4.30
N THR A 201 -11.96 -6.16 4.88
CA THR A 201 -12.26 -4.87 5.50
C THR A 201 -11.76 -3.76 4.59
N ILE A 202 -12.61 -2.78 4.27
CA ILE A 202 -12.20 -1.60 3.51
C ILE A 202 -11.82 -0.48 4.47
N GLY A 203 -10.65 0.10 4.25
CA GLY A 203 -10.14 1.29 4.94
C GLY A 203 -9.93 2.46 3.99
N ALA A 204 -9.71 3.65 4.54
CA ALA A 204 -9.48 4.88 3.80
C ALA A 204 -7.98 5.14 3.58
N HIS A 205 -7.63 5.73 2.41
CA HIS A 205 -6.25 6.06 2.03
C HIS A 205 -6.14 7.43 1.33
N THR A 206 -6.92 8.40 1.78
CA THR A 206 -7.20 9.70 1.16
C THR A 206 -7.87 9.59 -0.23
N HIS A 207 -8.46 10.67 -0.70
CA HIS A 207 -9.03 10.70 -2.05
C HIS A 207 -7.93 10.70 -3.11
N LYS A 208 -6.96 11.62 -2.97
CA LYS A 208 -5.94 11.90 -4.00
C LYS A 208 -4.60 11.20 -3.81
N HIS A 209 -4.46 10.34 -2.79
CA HIS A 209 -3.17 9.74 -2.43
C HIS A 209 -2.04 10.76 -2.24
N ASN A 210 -2.37 11.91 -1.64
CA ASN A 210 -1.41 12.95 -1.40
C ASN A 210 -0.52 12.66 -0.19
N ARG A 211 0.75 13.07 -0.27
CA ARG A 211 1.65 13.10 0.88
C ARG A 211 1.20 14.19 1.84
N MET A 212 0.39 13.83 2.83
CA MET A 212 -0.36 14.75 3.68
C MET A 212 0.48 15.87 4.30
N ALA A 213 1.74 15.59 4.70
CA ALA A 213 2.61 16.58 5.32
C ALA A 213 2.97 17.77 4.42
N LEU A 214 2.72 17.71 3.10
CA LEU A 214 2.97 18.79 2.14
C LEU A 214 1.82 19.80 2.04
N PHE A 215 0.67 19.53 2.68
CA PHE A 215 -0.57 20.30 2.52
C PHE A 215 -1.03 20.90 3.84
N GLY A 216 -1.81 21.98 3.79
CA GLY A 216 -2.43 22.60 4.95
C GLY A 216 -3.51 21.74 5.61
N LYS A 217 -3.99 22.14 6.79
CA LYS A 217 -4.99 21.36 7.54
C LYS A 217 -6.29 21.18 6.77
N GLU A 218 -6.76 22.24 6.16
CA GLU A 218 -8.02 22.29 5.42
C GLU A 218 -7.97 21.36 4.19
N GLU A 219 -6.85 21.37 3.46
CA GLU A 219 -6.66 20.51 2.29
C GLU A 219 -6.56 19.04 2.69
N GLN A 220 -5.83 18.73 3.77
CA GLN A 220 -5.75 17.38 4.32
C GLN A 220 -7.14 16.89 4.77
N HIS A 221 -7.90 17.75 5.47
CA HIS A 221 -9.24 17.42 5.94
C HIS A 221 -10.17 17.13 4.77
N GLN A 222 -10.18 17.99 3.75
CA GLN A 222 -11.03 17.82 2.57
C GLN A 222 -10.67 16.53 1.81
N ASP A 223 -9.39 16.25 1.59
CA ASP A 223 -8.93 15.05 0.87
C ASP A 223 -9.34 13.74 1.59
N VAL A 224 -9.26 13.71 2.92
CA VAL A 224 -9.71 12.57 3.71
C VAL A 224 -11.24 12.49 3.76
N PHE A 225 -11.94 13.62 3.91
CA PHE A 225 -13.40 13.68 3.94
C PHE A 225 -14.02 13.21 2.63
N ASP A 226 -13.46 13.64 1.48
CA ASP A 226 -13.92 13.20 0.16
C ASP A 226 -13.78 11.69 -0.01
N ASN A 227 -12.66 11.12 0.49
CA ASN A 227 -12.45 9.68 0.48
C ASN A 227 -13.49 8.93 1.33
N ILE A 228 -13.77 9.42 2.55
CA ILE A 228 -14.80 8.84 3.42
C ILE A 228 -16.16 8.85 2.71
N LYS A 229 -16.58 10.00 2.20
CA LYS A 229 -17.87 10.16 1.53
C LYS A 229 -18.02 9.22 0.35
N TRP A 230 -17.01 9.16 -0.48
CA TRP A 230 -17.01 8.26 -1.63
C TRP A 230 -17.08 6.79 -1.20
N LEU A 231 -16.32 6.37 -0.18
CA LEU A 231 -16.37 5.02 0.34
C LEU A 231 -17.72 4.68 0.98
N GLU A 232 -18.34 5.61 1.71
CA GLU A 232 -19.69 5.46 2.28
C GLU A 232 -20.73 5.20 1.20
N GLU A 233 -20.68 5.93 0.08
CA GLU A 233 -21.60 5.76 -1.06
C GLU A 233 -21.46 4.37 -1.72
N ILE A 234 -20.24 3.84 -1.78
CA ILE A 234 -19.97 2.56 -2.44
C ILE A 234 -20.23 1.36 -1.52
N SER A 235 -19.82 1.44 -0.25
CA SER A 235 -19.86 0.33 0.70
C SER A 235 -21.05 0.34 1.65
N GLY A 236 -21.80 1.46 1.71
CA GLY A 236 -22.89 1.66 2.65
C GLY A 236 -22.47 1.90 4.10
N SER A 237 -21.18 2.05 4.38
CA SER A 237 -20.66 2.28 5.73
C SER A 237 -19.39 3.13 5.74
N SER A 238 -19.23 3.95 6.80
CA SER A 238 -18.04 4.77 6.98
C SER A 238 -16.82 3.92 7.37
N PRO A 239 -15.66 4.10 6.68
CA PRO A 239 -14.44 3.38 7.02
C PRO A 239 -13.96 3.75 8.43
N LYS A 240 -13.53 2.75 9.21
CA LYS A 240 -13.04 2.96 10.58
C LYS A 240 -11.52 2.97 10.68
N LEU A 241 -10.83 2.47 9.66
CA LEU A 241 -9.38 2.36 9.59
C LEU A 241 -8.84 3.28 8.50
N PHE A 242 -7.70 3.88 8.76
CA PHE A 242 -7.01 4.79 7.86
C PHE A 242 -5.56 4.35 7.65
N ALA A 243 -5.02 4.48 6.44
CA ALA A 243 -3.59 4.40 6.19
C ALA A 243 -3.09 5.71 5.56
N TYR A 244 -1.95 6.20 6.03
CA TYR A 244 -1.34 7.41 5.46
C TYR A 244 -0.67 7.08 4.13
N PRO A 245 -1.00 7.79 3.02
CA PRO A 245 -0.26 7.64 1.76
C PRO A 245 1.25 7.83 1.96
N HIS A 246 2.06 7.02 1.30
CA HIS A 246 3.51 6.92 1.51
C HIS A 246 3.94 6.48 2.93
N GLY A 247 3.21 6.82 3.96
CA GLY A 247 3.28 6.37 5.36
C GLY A 247 4.62 6.50 6.09
N GLY A 248 5.67 7.01 5.45
CA GLY A 248 6.96 7.25 6.10
C GLY A 248 6.91 8.38 7.13
N LYS A 249 7.92 8.48 8.00
CA LYS A 249 7.99 9.48 9.10
C LYS A 249 7.82 10.93 8.64
N THR A 250 8.08 11.23 7.39
CA THR A 250 7.96 12.57 6.80
C THR A 250 6.73 12.71 5.88
N ALA A 251 5.90 11.66 5.75
CA ALA A 251 4.72 11.66 4.88
C ALA A 251 3.49 12.27 5.56
N PHE A 252 3.45 12.27 6.86
CA PHE A 252 2.39 12.83 7.70
C PHE A 252 2.98 13.46 8.96
N ASN A 253 2.21 14.29 9.66
CA ASN A 253 2.64 15.04 10.82
C ASN A 253 1.54 15.11 11.90
N SER A 254 1.69 15.97 12.91
CA SER A 254 0.69 16.16 13.98
C SER A 254 -0.64 16.68 13.47
N ILE A 255 -0.64 17.53 12.42
CA ILE A 255 -1.84 18.04 11.76
C ILE A 255 -2.59 16.86 11.10
N SER A 256 -1.88 16.01 10.36
CA SER A 256 -2.46 14.82 9.73
C SER A 256 -3.13 13.90 10.74
N LYS A 257 -2.49 13.66 11.89
CA LYS A 257 -3.08 12.87 12.99
C LYS A 257 -4.31 13.53 13.59
N SER A 258 -4.31 14.86 13.73
CA SER A 258 -5.48 15.61 14.19
C SER A 258 -6.67 15.46 13.24
N VAL A 259 -6.44 15.63 11.94
CA VAL A 259 -7.47 15.46 10.89
C VAL A 259 -8.08 14.06 10.94
N VAL A 260 -7.26 13.01 10.97
CA VAL A 260 -7.72 11.62 11.04
C VAL A 260 -8.54 11.36 12.32
N LYS A 261 -8.14 11.95 13.44
CA LYS A 261 -8.88 11.86 14.70
C LYS A 261 -10.22 12.63 14.65
N GLU A 262 -10.22 13.85 14.12
CA GLU A 262 -11.41 14.70 13.97
C GLU A 262 -12.46 14.02 13.05
N LEU A 263 -12.01 13.27 12.03
CA LEU A 263 -12.87 12.53 11.12
C LEU A 263 -13.28 11.12 11.65
N ASN A 264 -13.11 10.86 12.96
CA ASN A 264 -13.61 9.69 13.68
C ASN A 264 -13.07 8.34 13.23
N PHE A 265 -11.86 8.28 12.68
CA PHE A 265 -11.17 7.00 12.53
C PHE A 265 -10.80 6.40 13.89
N SER A 266 -10.94 5.10 14.02
CA SER A 266 -10.55 4.39 15.24
C SER A 266 -9.03 4.25 15.36
N HIS A 267 -8.36 3.94 14.25
CA HIS A 267 -6.92 3.73 14.17
C HIS A 267 -6.37 4.19 12.80
N ALA A 268 -5.09 4.57 12.79
CA ALA A 268 -4.39 4.92 11.57
C ALA A 268 -3.01 4.26 11.49
N PHE A 269 -2.61 3.88 10.28
CA PHE A 269 -1.42 3.10 10.00
C PHE A 269 -0.38 3.90 9.22
N ALA A 270 0.86 3.78 9.68
CA ALA A 270 2.05 4.29 9.00
C ALA A 270 2.72 3.18 8.15
N ALA A 271 3.81 3.50 7.46
CA ALA A 271 4.62 2.56 6.68
C ALA A 271 6.08 2.49 7.19
N TYR A 272 6.26 2.54 8.49
CA TYR A 272 7.55 2.25 9.13
C TYR A 272 7.46 0.99 9.98
N SER A 273 8.55 0.22 10.00
CA SER A 273 8.59 -1.08 10.67
C SER A 273 8.45 -0.96 12.19
N GLY A 274 7.68 -1.87 12.77
CA GLY A 274 7.50 -1.99 14.21
C GLY A 274 6.44 -3.03 14.57
N ARG A 275 6.27 -3.25 15.87
CA ARG A 275 5.19 -4.05 16.45
C ARG A 275 4.18 -3.16 17.15
N ILE A 276 2.96 -3.64 17.28
CA ILE A 276 1.92 -2.97 18.06
C ILE A 276 2.04 -3.40 19.52
N SER A 277 2.03 -2.44 20.42
CA SER A 277 2.05 -2.60 21.88
C SER A 277 0.99 -1.72 22.54
N ALA A 278 0.78 -1.88 23.84
CA ALA A 278 -0.14 -1.03 24.61
C ALA A 278 0.21 0.48 24.54
N ASN A 279 1.50 0.80 24.33
CA ASN A 279 1.98 2.18 24.22
C ASN A 279 2.06 2.71 22.80
N SER A 280 1.63 1.96 21.79
CA SER A 280 1.65 2.42 20.40
C SER A 280 0.66 3.57 20.20
N ASP A 281 1.09 4.59 19.45
CA ASP A 281 0.19 5.66 19.01
C ASP A 281 -0.85 5.08 18.05
N LYS A 282 -2.11 5.03 18.47
CA LYS A 282 -3.20 4.45 17.67
C LYS A 282 -3.48 5.20 16.36
N PHE A 283 -2.97 6.42 16.23
CA PHE A 283 -3.03 7.22 15.00
C PHE A 283 -1.72 7.21 14.21
N ALA A 284 -0.80 6.30 14.52
CA ALA A 284 0.43 6.09 13.76
C ALA A 284 0.97 4.67 14.00
N LEU A 285 0.12 3.64 13.86
CA LEU A 285 0.50 2.25 14.06
C LEU A 285 1.52 1.79 13.02
N PRO A 286 2.61 1.14 13.44
CA PRO A 286 3.63 0.67 12.53
C PRO A 286 3.13 -0.49 11.66
N ARG A 287 3.62 -0.56 10.42
CA ARG A 287 3.43 -1.69 9.52
C ARG A 287 4.78 -2.13 8.94
N ILE A 288 4.93 -3.41 8.71
CA ILE A 288 6.13 -3.98 8.11
C ILE A 288 5.87 -4.18 6.62
N HIS A 289 6.57 -3.45 5.77
CA HIS A 289 6.49 -3.62 4.32
C HIS A 289 7.04 -5.00 3.92
N VAL A 290 6.25 -5.74 3.16
CA VAL A 290 6.60 -7.09 2.70
C VAL A 290 7.23 -7.00 1.31
N GLY A 291 8.43 -7.57 1.20
CA GLY A 291 9.14 -7.68 -0.08
C GLY A 291 8.71 -8.91 -0.88
N ASN A 292 9.14 -8.94 -2.16
CA ASN A 292 8.97 -10.10 -3.04
C ASN A 292 9.97 -11.21 -2.69
N VAL A 293 9.76 -11.86 -1.56
CA VAL A 293 10.59 -12.91 -0.97
C VAL A 293 9.74 -14.15 -0.66
N LYS A 294 10.37 -15.30 -0.45
CA LYS A 294 9.68 -16.52 -0.01
C LYS A 294 9.19 -16.40 1.44
N GLY A 295 8.20 -17.21 1.82
CA GLY A 295 7.61 -17.21 3.15
C GLY A 295 8.60 -17.48 4.27
N GLU A 296 9.54 -18.40 4.08
CA GLU A 296 10.62 -18.71 5.02
C GLU A 296 11.56 -17.52 5.31
N GLU A 297 11.56 -16.52 4.45
CA GLU A 297 12.34 -15.30 4.62
C GLU A 297 11.59 -14.23 5.44
N LEU A 298 10.29 -14.46 5.74
CA LEU A 298 9.46 -13.57 6.54
C LEU A 298 9.58 -13.83 8.05
N ILE A 299 9.86 -15.06 8.47
CA ILE A 299 9.87 -15.46 9.90
C ILE A 299 11.19 -16.19 10.22
#